data_c3e40b9c251a6b3c1fbe12c47c5a682e
#
_entry.id   c3e40b9c251a6b3c1fbe12c47c5a682e
#
_cell.length_a   1.000
_cell.length_b   1.000
_cell.length_c   1.000
_cell.angle_alpha   90.00
_cell.angle_beta   90.00
_cell.angle_gamma   90.00
#
_symmetry.space_group_name_H-M   'P 1'
#
loop_
_entity.id
_entity.type
_entity.pdbx_description
1 polymer ?
#
loop_
_entity_poly.entity_id
_entity_poly.type
_entity_poly.pdbx_seq_one_letter_code
_entity_poly.pdbx_strand_id
1 'polypeptide(L)'
;MQNEIPLIDCPIDYIFGEASGKTLNEYMRFPCKIKCGVYAFMAKGTARATVNITQYDFKENDVIYLAPNSFFLVHEFSDDARMLYIVLSSSFLEKNAYSIRRPRLAMKDACQIVQVTEEQSRVILHFSEVLEEAVNCTPSMIDTERMVHVYNLIHL
;
A
#
# COMPACT_ATOMS: atom_id res chain seq x y z
N MET A 1 27.80 -13.41 11.29
CA MET A 1 27.05 -12.38 10.56
C MET A 1 25.65 -12.32 11.15
N GLN A 2 25.32 -11.24 11.80
CA GLN A 2 23.93 -10.97 12.13
C GLN A 2 23.23 -10.63 10.82
N ASN A 3 22.33 -11.49 10.36
CA ASN A 3 21.42 -11.16 9.28
C ASN A 3 20.41 -10.14 9.82
N GLU A 4 20.76 -8.88 9.74
CA GLU A 4 19.81 -7.82 10.08
C GLU A 4 18.69 -7.84 9.06
N ILE A 5 17.45 -7.85 9.55
CA ILE A 5 16.26 -7.77 8.71
C ILE A 5 16.25 -6.40 8.04
N PRO A 6 16.20 -6.33 6.69
CA PRO A 6 16.18 -5.05 5.99
C PRO A 6 15.04 -4.15 6.47
N LEU A 7 15.36 -2.89 6.69
CA LEU A 7 14.43 -1.85 7.07
C LEU A 7 14.09 -1.03 5.83
N ILE A 8 12.81 -1.00 5.47
CA ILE A 8 12.32 -0.32 4.28
C ILE A 8 11.48 0.89 4.68
N ASP A 9 11.86 2.06 4.19
CA ASP A 9 11.07 3.28 4.26
C ASP A 9 11.00 3.92 2.88
N CYS A 10 10.00 4.75 2.69
CA CYS A 10 9.86 5.54 1.47
C CYS A 10 10.81 6.74 1.54
N PRO A 11 11.68 6.95 0.53
CA PRO A 11 12.67 8.04 0.54
C PRO A 11 12.06 9.43 0.29
N ILE A 12 10.84 9.48 -0.19
CA ILE A 12 10.05 10.69 -0.42
C ILE A 12 8.72 10.57 0.32
N ASP A 13 7.95 11.66 0.39
CA ASP A 13 6.72 11.71 1.17
C ASP A 13 5.72 10.60 0.79
N TYR A 14 5.59 10.33 -0.48
CA TYR A 14 4.73 9.26 -0.98
C TYR A 14 5.23 8.68 -2.31
N ILE A 15 4.88 7.43 -2.56
CA ILE A 15 5.04 6.77 -3.87
C ILE A 15 3.68 6.18 -4.25
N PHE A 16 3.26 6.45 -5.47
CA PHE A 16 2.11 5.82 -6.10
C PHE A 16 2.58 5.00 -7.30
N GLY A 17 2.06 3.80 -7.45
CA GLY A 17 2.47 2.96 -8.56
C GLY A 17 1.62 1.72 -8.77
N GLU A 18 2.00 0.98 -9.79
CA GLU A 18 1.43 -0.29 -10.17
C GLU A 18 2.55 -1.34 -10.26
N ALA A 19 2.28 -2.54 -9.78
CA ALA A 19 3.21 -3.65 -9.84
C ALA A 19 2.52 -4.90 -10.40
N SER A 20 3.27 -5.65 -11.22
CA SER A 20 2.88 -6.98 -11.69
C SER A 20 3.34 -8.06 -10.72
N GLY A 21 2.65 -9.20 -10.72
CA GLY A 21 3.06 -10.36 -9.94
C GLY A 21 4.47 -10.82 -10.23
N LYS A 22 4.89 -10.76 -11.48
CA LYS A 22 6.26 -11.10 -11.90
C LYS A 22 7.30 -10.21 -11.23
N THR A 23 7.12 -8.90 -11.28
CA THR A 23 8.03 -7.93 -10.65
C THR A 23 8.05 -8.10 -9.14
N LEU A 24 6.89 -8.26 -8.51
CA LEU A 24 6.78 -8.44 -7.07
C LEU A 24 7.47 -9.72 -6.58
N ASN A 25 7.34 -10.81 -7.32
CA ASN A 25 8.01 -12.07 -7.00
C ASN A 25 9.54 -11.98 -7.07
N GLU A 26 10.08 -11.13 -7.94
CA GLU A 26 11.53 -10.93 -8.05
C GLU A 26 12.10 -10.13 -6.87
N TYR A 27 11.37 -9.15 -6.36
CA TYR A 27 11.90 -8.18 -5.40
C TYR A 27 11.46 -8.39 -3.95
N MET A 28 10.39 -9.13 -3.67
CA MET A 28 9.76 -9.16 -2.36
C MET A 28 9.83 -10.52 -1.63
N ARG A 29 10.75 -11.39 -2.00
CA ARG A 29 10.90 -12.72 -1.36
C ARG A 29 11.65 -12.72 -0.03
N PHE A 30 12.12 -11.58 0.42
CA PHE A 30 12.91 -11.47 1.64
C PHE A 30 12.08 -10.84 2.76
N PRO A 31 12.20 -11.35 4.00
CA PRO A 31 11.57 -10.71 5.13
C PRO A 31 12.14 -9.30 5.31
N CYS A 32 11.26 -8.33 5.52
CA CYS A 32 11.65 -6.95 5.75
C CYS A 32 10.78 -6.31 6.84
N LYS A 33 11.30 -5.26 7.45
CA LYS A 33 10.51 -4.39 8.32
C LYS A 33 10.14 -3.13 7.55
N ILE A 34 8.85 -2.85 7.47
CA ILE A 34 8.30 -1.70 6.75
C ILE A 34 8.04 -0.57 7.74
N LYS A 35 8.72 0.57 7.56
CA LYS A 35 8.47 1.79 8.36
C LYS A 35 7.33 2.65 7.80
N CYS A 36 7.07 2.54 6.51
CA CYS A 36 6.03 3.28 5.82
C CYS A 36 4.64 2.67 6.03
N GLY A 37 3.60 3.45 5.79
CA GLY A 37 2.24 2.95 5.63
C GLY A 37 2.00 2.55 4.18
N VAL A 38 1.39 1.40 3.94
CA VAL A 38 1.12 0.89 2.59
C VAL A 38 -0.38 0.65 2.40
N TYR A 39 -0.93 1.25 1.35
CA TYR A 39 -2.24 0.91 0.82
C TYR A 39 -2.05 0.20 -0.51
N ALA A 40 -2.65 -0.96 -0.65
CA ALA A 40 -2.61 -1.72 -1.88
C ALA A 40 -4.01 -2.14 -2.30
N PHE A 41 -4.22 -2.26 -3.59
CA PHE A 41 -5.44 -2.76 -4.18
C PHE A 41 -5.11 -3.86 -5.18
N MET A 42 -5.67 -5.05 -4.94
CA MET A 42 -5.53 -6.18 -5.86
C MET A 42 -6.50 -6.02 -7.02
N ALA A 43 -6.02 -5.44 -8.12
CA ALA A 43 -6.82 -5.25 -9.34
C ALA A 43 -7.04 -6.57 -10.09
N LYS A 44 -6.13 -7.53 -9.94
CA LYS A 44 -6.21 -8.86 -10.54
C LYS A 44 -5.31 -9.86 -9.81
N GLY A 45 -5.69 -11.11 -9.85
CA GLY A 45 -4.87 -12.22 -9.34
C GLY A 45 -4.97 -12.41 -7.83
N THR A 46 -3.98 -13.14 -7.31
CA THR A 46 -3.88 -13.51 -5.90
C THR A 46 -2.48 -13.30 -5.36
N ALA A 47 -2.37 -13.18 -4.05
CA ALA A 47 -1.10 -13.12 -3.34
C ALA A 47 -1.19 -13.80 -1.98
N ARG A 48 -0.06 -14.24 -1.46
CA ARG A 48 0.08 -14.76 -0.10
C ARG A 48 1.27 -14.10 0.57
N ALA A 49 1.05 -13.60 1.77
CA ALA A 49 2.09 -12.96 2.56
C ALA A 49 1.91 -13.21 4.05
N THR A 50 2.99 -13.08 4.81
CA THR A 50 2.94 -13.04 6.28
C THR A 50 3.21 -11.60 6.72
N VAL A 51 2.33 -11.09 7.58
CA VAL A 51 2.49 -9.80 8.26
C VAL A 51 2.62 -10.07 9.75
N ASN A 52 3.75 -9.67 10.32
CA ASN A 52 4.18 -10.08 11.66
C ASN A 52 4.22 -11.61 11.78
N ILE A 53 3.26 -12.21 12.46
CA ILE A 53 3.18 -13.66 12.66
C ILE A 53 1.97 -14.30 11.96
N THR A 54 1.15 -13.51 11.26
CA THR A 54 -0.09 -13.96 10.65
C THR A 54 0.03 -14.05 9.14
N GLN A 55 -0.36 -15.18 8.58
CA GLN A 55 -0.43 -15.36 7.13
C GLN A 55 -1.77 -14.89 6.58
N TYR A 56 -1.70 -14.16 5.47
CA TYR A 56 -2.85 -13.64 4.75
C TYR A 56 -2.86 -14.12 3.31
N ASP A 57 -4.04 -14.42 2.80
CA ASP A 57 -4.31 -14.65 1.38
C ASP A 57 -5.10 -13.46 0.84
N PHE A 58 -4.57 -12.86 -0.21
CA PHE A 58 -5.18 -11.72 -0.88
C PHE A 58 -5.73 -12.15 -2.24
N LYS A 59 -6.82 -11.55 -2.65
CA LYS A 59 -7.49 -11.84 -3.91
C LYS A 59 -7.96 -10.57 -4.61
N GLU A 60 -8.42 -10.73 -5.84
CA GLU A 60 -9.00 -9.64 -6.63
C GLU A 60 -10.09 -8.89 -5.86
N ASN A 61 -10.06 -7.57 -5.94
CA ASN A 61 -10.91 -6.62 -5.23
C ASN A 61 -10.63 -6.46 -3.72
N ASP A 62 -9.51 -6.98 -3.23
CA ASP A 62 -9.07 -6.67 -1.88
C ASP A 62 -8.35 -5.32 -1.83
N VAL A 63 -8.78 -4.45 -0.93
CA VAL A 63 -8.04 -3.29 -0.47
C VAL A 63 -7.29 -3.67 0.79
N ILE A 64 -5.98 -3.47 0.79
CA ILE A 64 -5.06 -3.93 1.82
C ILE A 64 -4.41 -2.72 2.47
N TYR A 65 -4.40 -2.68 3.77
CA TYR A 65 -3.61 -1.73 4.54
C TYR A 65 -2.56 -2.43 5.37
N LEU A 66 -1.31 -2.01 5.24
CA LEU A 66 -0.19 -2.43 6.08
C LEU A 66 0.24 -1.27 6.97
N ALA A 67 0.15 -1.48 8.28
CA ALA A 67 0.53 -0.47 9.26
C ALA A 67 2.06 -0.28 9.30
N PRO A 68 2.53 0.95 9.61
CA PRO A 68 3.95 1.20 9.85
C PRO A 68 4.53 0.28 10.93
N ASN A 69 5.81 -0.02 10.81
CA ASN A 69 6.58 -0.89 11.71
C ASN A 69 6.18 -2.37 11.70
N SER A 70 5.53 -2.83 10.63
CA SER A 70 5.19 -4.24 10.43
C SER A 70 6.35 -5.02 9.82
N PHE A 71 6.51 -6.27 10.24
CA PHE A 71 7.33 -7.25 9.53
C PHE A 71 6.51 -7.86 8.40
N PHE A 72 7.12 -7.96 7.23
CA PHE A 72 6.43 -8.38 6.02
C PHE A 72 7.27 -9.38 5.23
N LEU A 73 6.64 -10.47 4.82
CA LEU A 73 7.24 -11.50 3.97
C LEU A 73 6.23 -11.95 2.92
N VAL A 74 6.55 -11.73 1.66
CA VAL A 74 5.75 -12.26 0.55
C VAL A 74 6.17 -13.70 0.27
N HIS A 75 5.19 -14.59 0.17
CA HIS A 75 5.40 -15.96 -0.24
C HIS A 75 5.26 -16.13 -1.76
N GLU A 76 4.19 -15.59 -2.31
CA GLU A 76 3.92 -15.66 -3.74
C GLU A 76 2.93 -14.60 -4.22
N PHE A 77 3.05 -14.22 -5.48
CA PHE A 77 2.02 -13.58 -6.28
C PHE A 77 1.69 -14.48 -7.47
N SER A 78 0.42 -14.54 -7.87
CA SER A 78 0.05 -15.20 -9.13
C SER A 78 0.68 -14.47 -10.32
N ASP A 79 0.93 -15.18 -11.42
CA ASP A 79 1.58 -14.61 -12.61
C ASP A 79 0.77 -13.46 -13.23
N ASP A 80 -0.55 -13.51 -13.09
CA ASP A 80 -1.48 -12.49 -13.57
C ASP A 80 -1.77 -11.38 -12.54
N ALA A 81 -1.13 -11.40 -11.39
CA ALA A 81 -1.36 -10.41 -10.34
C ALA A 81 -1.04 -9.01 -10.82
N ARG A 82 -1.97 -8.10 -10.52
CA ARG A 82 -1.84 -6.66 -10.78
C ARG A 82 -2.24 -5.93 -9.52
N MET A 83 -1.33 -5.17 -8.97
CA MET A 83 -1.52 -4.45 -7.71
C MET A 83 -1.24 -2.96 -7.89
N LEU A 84 -2.20 -2.14 -7.51
CA LEU A 84 -2.01 -0.70 -7.35
C LEU A 84 -1.60 -0.44 -5.90
N TYR A 85 -0.71 0.53 -5.67
CA TYR A 85 -0.28 0.84 -4.32
C TYR A 85 0.00 2.32 -4.11
N ILE A 86 -0.22 2.77 -2.87
CA ILE A 86 0.23 4.06 -2.34
C ILE A 86 1.06 3.76 -1.10
N VAL A 87 2.29 4.25 -1.11
CA VAL A 87 3.21 4.14 0.03
C VAL A 87 3.42 5.54 0.61
N LEU A 88 3.19 5.68 1.90
CA LEU A 88 3.39 6.92 2.64
C LEU A 88 4.58 6.78 3.58
N SER A 89 5.56 7.65 3.48
CA SER A 89 6.75 7.59 4.32
C SER A 89 6.42 7.77 5.80
N SER A 90 7.29 7.24 6.67
CA SER A 90 7.16 7.45 8.11
C SER A 90 7.19 8.95 8.46
N SER A 91 8.04 9.71 7.79
CA SER A 91 8.14 11.16 7.96
C SER A 91 6.83 11.88 7.58
N PHE A 92 6.21 11.49 6.46
CA PHE A 92 4.91 12.04 6.04
C PHE A 92 3.83 11.75 7.09
N LEU A 93 3.75 10.50 7.56
CA LEU A 93 2.77 10.10 8.56
C LEU A 93 2.95 10.83 9.89
N GLU A 94 4.18 11.03 10.34
CA GLU A 94 4.49 11.78 11.56
C GLU A 94 4.11 13.26 11.44
N LYS A 95 4.51 13.92 10.35
CA LYS A 95 4.21 15.33 10.09
C LYS A 95 2.72 15.63 9.99
N ASN A 96 1.94 14.67 9.50
CA ASN A 96 0.51 14.83 9.25
C ASN A 96 -0.37 14.07 10.25
N ALA A 97 0.18 13.64 11.38
CA ALA A 97 -0.52 12.80 12.36
C ALA A 97 -1.85 13.37 12.85
N TYR A 98 -1.97 14.71 12.93
CA TYR A 98 -3.21 15.38 13.33
C TYR A 98 -4.20 15.58 12.18
N SER A 99 -3.73 15.63 10.94
CA SER A 99 -4.54 15.87 9.75
C SER A 99 -5.05 14.59 9.10
N ILE A 100 -4.38 13.48 9.36
CA ILE A 100 -4.71 12.18 8.78
C ILE A 100 -5.72 11.47 9.70
N ARG A 101 -6.88 11.15 9.13
CA ARG A 101 -7.86 10.32 9.83
C ARG A 101 -7.33 8.90 9.93
N ARG A 102 -7.10 8.44 11.15
CA ARG A 102 -6.74 7.05 11.39
C ARG A 102 -8.00 6.19 11.32
N PRO A 103 -7.99 5.06 10.59
CA PRO A 103 -9.09 4.12 10.65
C PRO A 103 -9.29 3.66 12.10
N ARG A 104 -10.50 3.73 12.59
CA ARG A 104 -10.81 3.32 13.98
C ARG A 104 -10.46 1.86 14.26
N LEU A 105 -10.40 1.04 13.21
CA LEU A 105 -10.07 -0.39 13.29
C LEU A 105 -8.56 -0.67 13.22
N ALA A 106 -7.74 0.28 12.75
CA ALA A 106 -6.31 0.08 12.48
C ALA A 106 -5.43 -0.06 13.72
N MET A 107 -5.95 0.11 14.91
CA MET A 107 -5.10 0.15 16.11
C MET A 107 -4.72 -1.22 16.67
N LYS A 108 -5.31 -2.31 16.17
CA LYS A 108 -5.07 -3.66 16.71
C LYS A 108 -4.36 -4.59 15.73
N ASP A 109 -4.58 -4.43 14.44
CA ASP A 109 -4.05 -5.34 13.43
C ASP A 109 -3.08 -4.62 12.49
N ALA A 110 -1.90 -5.20 12.30
CA ALA A 110 -0.88 -4.68 11.40
C ALA A 110 -1.29 -4.77 9.92
N CYS A 111 -2.22 -5.64 9.58
CA CYS A 111 -2.77 -5.81 8.24
C CYS A 111 -4.30 -5.80 8.31
N GLN A 112 -4.90 -4.99 7.46
CA GLN A 112 -6.35 -4.96 7.28
C GLN A 112 -6.70 -5.23 5.83
N ILE A 113 -7.75 -6.02 5.61
CA ILE A 113 -8.25 -6.35 4.29
C ILE A 113 -9.73 -6.00 4.24
N VAL A 114 -10.11 -5.23 3.23
CA VAL A 114 -11.50 -4.91 2.92
C VAL A 114 -11.78 -5.34 1.49
N GLN A 115 -12.71 -6.25 1.30
CA GLN A 115 -13.16 -6.62 -0.04
C GLN A 115 -14.16 -5.60 -0.53
N VAL A 116 -13.89 -5.00 -1.70
CA VAL A 116 -14.77 -4.04 -2.34
C VAL A 116 -15.64 -4.68 -3.41
N THR A 117 -16.76 -4.04 -3.73
CA THR A 117 -17.65 -4.47 -4.81
C THR A 117 -17.04 -4.17 -6.17
N GLU A 118 -17.57 -4.76 -7.24
CA GLU A 118 -17.13 -4.45 -8.61
C GLU A 118 -17.32 -2.98 -8.98
N GLU A 119 -18.36 -2.33 -8.49
CA GLU A 119 -18.57 -0.90 -8.70
C GLU A 119 -17.51 -0.06 -8.01
N GLN A 120 -17.20 -0.37 -6.76
CA GLN A 120 -16.12 0.29 -6.00
C GLN A 120 -14.75 0.03 -6.65
N SER A 121 -14.51 -1.18 -7.13
CA SER A 121 -13.29 -1.53 -7.88
C SER A 121 -13.12 -0.64 -9.11
N ARG A 122 -14.18 -0.45 -9.91
CA ARG A 122 -14.13 0.44 -11.06
C ARG A 122 -13.83 1.88 -10.70
N VAL A 123 -14.38 2.37 -9.60
CA VAL A 123 -14.08 3.71 -9.09
C VAL A 123 -12.60 3.83 -8.68
N ILE A 124 -12.06 2.84 -7.97
CA ILE A 124 -10.65 2.82 -7.55
C ILE A 124 -9.73 2.81 -8.78
N LEU A 125 -10.01 1.98 -9.77
CA LEU A 125 -9.21 1.90 -11.00
C LEU A 125 -9.25 3.22 -11.78
N HIS A 126 -10.41 3.82 -11.94
CA HIS A 126 -10.55 5.11 -12.61
C HIS A 126 -9.83 6.23 -11.86
N PHE A 127 -9.97 6.26 -10.54
CA PHE A 127 -9.26 7.22 -9.70
C PHE A 127 -7.74 7.06 -9.80
N SER A 128 -7.24 5.83 -9.87
CA SER A 128 -5.80 5.55 -10.03
C SER A 128 -5.25 6.06 -11.36
N GLU A 129 -6.02 5.94 -12.45
CA GLU A 129 -5.65 6.48 -13.76
C GLU A 129 -5.57 8.00 -13.73
N VAL A 130 -6.56 8.67 -13.14
CA VAL A 130 -6.57 10.12 -12.99
C VAL A 130 -5.39 10.60 -12.13
N LEU A 131 -5.08 9.89 -11.05
CA LEU A 131 -3.97 10.22 -10.17
C LEU A 131 -2.62 10.06 -10.89
N GLU A 132 -2.46 9.00 -11.66
CA GLU A 132 -1.25 8.75 -12.47
C GLU A 132 -1.04 9.85 -13.50
N GLU A 133 -2.08 10.24 -14.22
CA GLU A 133 -2.02 11.37 -15.17
C GLU A 133 -1.64 12.67 -14.46
N ALA A 134 -2.24 12.96 -13.32
CA ALA A 134 -1.96 14.17 -12.55
C ALA A 134 -0.50 14.22 -12.06
N VAL A 135 0.04 13.10 -11.61
CA VAL A 135 1.46 13.00 -11.19
C VAL A 135 2.40 13.20 -12.37
N ASN A 136 2.10 12.60 -13.53
CA ASN A 136 2.95 12.67 -14.72
C ASN A 136 2.92 14.04 -15.43
N CYS A 137 1.71 14.66 -15.49
CA CYS A 137 1.55 15.94 -16.20
C CYS A 137 2.03 17.14 -15.39
N THR A 138 1.89 17.12 -14.08
CA THR A 138 2.24 18.24 -13.19
C THR A 138 2.69 17.73 -11.81
N PRO A 139 3.94 17.30 -11.68
CA PRO A 139 4.46 16.79 -10.40
C PRO A 139 4.29 17.76 -9.23
N SER A 140 4.22 19.07 -9.50
CA SER A 140 4.00 20.12 -8.50
C SER A 140 2.54 20.30 -8.09
N MET A 141 1.58 19.68 -8.77
CA MET A 141 0.15 19.79 -8.42
C MET A 141 -0.26 18.90 -7.24
N ILE A 142 0.50 17.86 -6.96
CA ILE A 142 0.24 16.97 -5.85
C ILE A 142 1.31 17.21 -4.79
N ASP A 143 1.06 18.20 -3.95
CA ASP A 143 1.85 18.46 -2.77
C ASP A 143 1.39 17.60 -1.58
N THR A 144 2.13 17.70 -0.49
CA THR A 144 1.86 16.95 0.75
C THR A 144 0.45 17.19 1.28
N GLU A 145 -0.08 18.40 1.17
CA GLU A 145 -1.41 18.76 1.65
C GLU A 145 -2.51 18.04 0.85
N ARG A 146 -2.38 18.04 -0.47
CA ARG A 146 -3.32 17.32 -1.34
C ARG A 146 -3.28 15.83 -1.14
N MET A 147 -2.10 15.28 -0.86
CA MET A 147 -1.96 13.86 -0.56
C MET A 147 -2.63 13.46 0.75
N VAL A 148 -2.67 14.34 1.74
CA VAL A 148 -3.46 14.15 2.98
C VAL A 148 -4.95 14.06 2.66
N HIS A 149 -5.46 14.89 1.75
CA HIS A 149 -6.86 14.81 1.32
C HIS A 149 -7.17 13.50 0.60
N VAL A 150 -6.29 13.04 -0.30
CA VAL A 150 -6.42 11.72 -0.97
C VAL A 150 -6.45 10.60 0.05
N TYR A 151 -5.54 10.62 1.01
CA TYR A 151 -5.51 9.64 2.09
C TYR A 151 -6.81 9.60 2.89
N ASN A 152 -7.32 10.76 3.25
CA ASN A 152 -8.58 10.86 4.00
C ASN A 152 -9.80 10.37 3.20
N LEU A 153 -9.80 10.54 1.86
CA LEU A 153 -10.86 10.02 0.99
C LEU A 153 -10.88 8.49 0.93
N ILE A 154 -9.72 7.85 0.97
CA ILE A 154 -9.60 6.38 0.98
C ILE A 154 -10.19 5.79 2.27
N HIS A 155 -10.25 6.57 3.36
CA HIS A 155 -10.69 6.14 4.68
C HIS A 155 -12.15 6.51 5.01
N LEU A 156 -12.89 7.00 4.05
CA LEU A 156 -14.33 7.21 4.22
C LEU A 156 -15.09 5.90 4.15
#